data_9287ddb6928c3f42e4dd48395b64c726
#
_entry.id   9287ddb6928c3f42e4dd48395b64c726
#
_cell.length_a   1.000
_cell.length_b   1.000
_cell.length_c   1.000
_cell.angle_alpha   90.00
_cell.angle_beta   90.00
_cell.angle_gamma   90.00
#
_symmetry.space_group_name_H-M   'P 1'
#
loop_
_entity.id
_entity.type
_entity.pdbx_description
1 polymer ?
#
loop_
_entity_poly.entity_id
_entity_poly.type
_entity_poly.pdbx_seq_one_letter_code
_entity_poly.pdbx_strand_id
1 'polypeptide(L)'
;VSRTPGKVTRTPLTLDGESLTPAQVAVTARGVAGTARVHLADRAAERMRTSVALKDSLLAQDIPVYGVTTGFGDSCIRQISGDKAHDLQRNLVLYHLNGVGPAASEDIARATLLIRANALSRGPSAVRPEVVRTLLDCLAADILPMIPERGSLGASGDLVPLCYVAATLIGEGDVTHRGTVRPALDALLETGIRPLALAPKEGIALINGTSFTAAYGVLAAWDARELAFVADLATAMTLEALRGNVSAMHPFVHENKPHPGQVESARTVRTLLAGSGLATSFEDILVRRERLDGRGYLELSDRIQDKYSVRCAPQIVGIARDMLDWVERWLEVEINSSSDNPLLDAEQSGLHLGGNFYAGHVGHAMDSLKVSVAGLADLMDRQLALVVDEKFNGGLPPNLIVPRAADDPQAGLHHGFKGMQIAASAVTAEALKQTGPASVFSRSTEAHNQDKVSMGTIAARDARTVNALVREVAAIHLLALAQAVELRGAESCAPATRAVHSLLREHSEFVTRDRRLDGDIAAVIGLIESGALRRAAGLADTDFLTGRGLADVVAA
;
A
#
# COMPACT_ATOMS: atom_id res chain seq x y z
N VAL A 1 -30.32 22.00 4.77
CA VAL A 1 -30.86 20.70 5.23
C VAL A 1 -29.66 19.77 5.36
N SER A 2 -29.22 19.58 6.61
CA SER A 2 -28.13 18.69 7.01
C SER A 2 -28.50 17.24 6.65
N ARG A 3 -27.86 16.65 5.64
CA ARG A 3 -27.92 15.20 5.42
C ARG A 3 -26.89 14.54 6.33
N THR A 4 -27.35 13.90 7.38
CA THR A 4 -26.58 12.97 8.20
C THR A 4 -25.96 11.90 7.28
N PRO A 5 -24.65 11.60 7.38
CA PRO A 5 -24.06 10.51 6.60
C PRO A 5 -24.78 9.22 6.99
N GLY A 6 -25.32 8.51 5.99
CA GLY A 6 -25.95 7.22 6.20
C GLY A 6 -24.99 6.27 6.90
N LYS A 7 -25.44 5.62 7.97
CA LYS A 7 -24.73 4.52 8.62
C LYS A 7 -24.48 3.43 7.59
N VAL A 8 -23.27 3.34 7.05
CA VAL A 8 -22.82 2.15 6.32
C VAL A 8 -22.74 1.05 7.37
N THR A 9 -23.74 0.20 7.46
CA THR A 9 -23.70 -1.02 8.25
C THR A 9 -22.71 -1.97 7.55
N ARG A 10 -21.45 -1.89 7.94
CA ARG A 10 -20.44 -2.85 7.47
C ARG A 10 -20.81 -4.23 8.02
N THR A 11 -20.97 -5.21 7.15
CA THR A 11 -21.12 -6.62 7.53
C THR A 11 -19.91 -7.01 8.39
N PRO A 12 -20.09 -7.64 9.57
CA PRO A 12 -18.97 -8.10 10.38
C PRO A 12 -18.06 -9.03 9.58
N LEU A 13 -16.74 -8.81 9.65
CA LEU A 13 -15.77 -9.71 9.05
C LEU A 13 -15.64 -10.98 9.89
N THR A 14 -15.74 -12.13 9.26
CA THR A 14 -15.56 -13.42 9.93
C THR A 14 -14.26 -14.06 9.46
N LEU A 15 -13.35 -14.35 10.40
CA LEU A 15 -12.08 -15.01 10.13
C LEU A 15 -12.26 -16.53 10.17
N ASP A 16 -11.92 -17.17 9.07
CA ASP A 16 -11.89 -18.62 8.94
C ASP A 16 -10.49 -19.19 8.69
N GLY A 17 -9.49 -18.30 8.56
CA GLY A 17 -8.11 -18.65 8.26
C GLY A 17 -7.81 -18.84 6.78
N GLU A 18 -8.80 -18.72 5.88
CA GLU A 18 -8.69 -19.14 4.48
C GLU A 18 -9.18 -18.12 3.44
N SER A 19 -10.04 -17.18 3.84
CA SER A 19 -10.79 -16.33 2.90
C SER A 19 -10.58 -14.82 3.11
N LEU A 20 -9.58 -14.42 3.89
CA LEU A 20 -9.25 -13.01 4.11
C LEU A 20 -8.66 -12.41 2.83
N THR A 21 -9.18 -11.26 2.38
CA THR A 21 -8.67 -10.57 1.20
C THR A 21 -7.76 -9.39 1.58
N PRO A 22 -6.79 -9.01 0.72
CA PRO A 22 -5.98 -7.80 0.93
C PRO A 22 -6.83 -6.53 1.12
N ALA A 23 -7.92 -6.39 0.39
CA ALA A 23 -8.86 -5.29 0.53
C ALA A 23 -9.51 -5.24 1.93
N GLN A 24 -9.95 -6.39 2.47
CA GLN A 24 -10.49 -6.47 3.83
C GLN A 24 -9.47 -6.06 4.89
N VAL A 25 -8.20 -6.47 4.72
CA VAL A 25 -7.11 -6.04 5.60
C VAL A 25 -6.94 -4.52 5.55
N ALA A 26 -6.81 -3.94 4.35
CA ALA A 26 -6.59 -2.50 4.20
C ALA A 26 -7.77 -1.67 4.76
N VAL A 27 -9.02 -2.07 4.48
CA VAL A 27 -10.22 -1.39 4.97
C VAL A 27 -10.35 -1.48 6.50
N THR A 28 -10.00 -2.65 7.08
CA THR A 28 -10.04 -2.82 8.55
C THR A 28 -8.94 -2.01 9.22
N ALA A 29 -7.72 -2.02 8.67
CA ALA A 29 -6.58 -1.32 9.21
C ALA A 29 -6.73 0.21 9.19
N ARG A 30 -7.40 0.76 8.16
CA ARG A 30 -7.63 2.19 7.95
C ARG A 30 -9.05 2.66 8.30
N GLY A 31 -9.86 1.78 8.83
CA GLY A 31 -11.19 2.12 9.34
C GLY A 31 -11.14 3.05 10.54
N VAL A 32 -12.31 3.53 10.96
CA VAL A 32 -12.42 4.33 12.18
C VAL A 32 -11.99 3.48 13.38
N ALA A 33 -11.12 4.03 14.22
CA ALA A 33 -10.64 3.38 15.44
C ALA A 33 -11.80 2.86 16.31
N GLY A 34 -11.66 1.65 16.85
CA GLY A 34 -12.66 1.04 17.71
C GLY A 34 -13.97 0.61 17.01
N THR A 35 -14.03 0.62 15.66
CA THR A 35 -15.21 0.20 14.89
C THR A 35 -15.05 -1.15 14.19
N ALA A 36 -13.86 -1.76 14.25
CA ALA A 36 -13.61 -3.05 13.63
C ALA A 36 -14.47 -4.14 14.32
N ARG A 37 -15.37 -4.78 13.54
CA ARG A 37 -16.16 -5.93 14.00
C ARG A 37 -15.65 -7.16 13.27
N VAL A 38 -14.76 -7.89 13.93
CA VAL A 38 -14.14 -9.10 13.40
C VAL A 38 -14.40 -10.24 14.37
N HIS A 39 -14.85 -11.37 13.86
CA HIS A 39 -15.19 -12.55 14.64
C HIS A 39 -14.45 -13.78 14.15
N LEU A 40 -14.09 -14.67 15.06
CA LEU A 40 -13.57 -15.99 14.75
C LEU A 40 -14.73 -16.90 14.36
N ALA A 41 -14.63 -17.58 13.21
CA ALA A 41 -15.61 -18.58 12.77
C ALA A 41 -15.63 -19.79 13.70
N ASP A 42 -16.81 -20.34 14.00
CA ASP A 42 -16.95 -21.49 14.88
C ASP A 42 -16.19 -22.72 14.35
N ARG A 43 -16.21 -22.96 13.03
CA ARG A 43 -15.46 -24.03 12.38
C ARG A 43 -13.93 -23.86 12.53
N ALA A 44 -13.43 -22.63 12.50
CA ALA A 44 -12.02 -22.35 12.74
C ALA A 44 -11.64 -22.62 14.20
N ALA A 45 -12.48 -22.15 15.15
CA ALA A 45 -12.29 -22.44 16.56
C ALA A 45 -12.27 -23.95 16.86
N GLU A 46 -13.08 -24.74 16.15
CA GLU A 46 -13.09 -26.20 16.33
C GLU A 46 -11.80 -26.84 15.79
N ARG A 47 -11.33 -26.47 14.58
CA ARG A 47 -10.02 -26.92 14.05
C ARG A 47 -8.89 -26.60 15.02
N MET A 48 -8.90 -25.41 15.61
CA MET A 48 -7.90 -25.00 16.61
C MET A 48 -7.93 -25.92 17.84
N ARG A 49 -9.12 -26.23 18.41
CA ARG A 49 -9.24 -27.14 19.56
C ARG A 49 -8.73 -28.54 19.24
N THR A 50 -9.01 -29.05 18.04
CA THR A 50 -8.53 -30.38 17.60
C THR A 50 -7.00 -30.43 17.55
N SER A 51 -6.35 -29.38 17.02
CA SER A 51 -4.88 -29.29 17.01
C SER A 51 -4.28 -29.12 18.40
N VAL A 52 -4.95 -28.36 19.30
CA VAL A 52 -4.54 -28.26 20.71
C VAL A 52 -4.60 -29.63 21.39
N ALA A 53 -5.68 -30.40 21.18
CA ALA A 53 -5.82 -31.74 21.76
C ALA A 53 -4.70 -32.67 21.28
N LEU A 54 -4.30 -32.62 20.00
CA LEU A 54 -3.15 -33.38 19.49
C LEU A 54 -1.87 -32.97 20.19
N LYS A 55 -1.58 -31.67 20.30
CA LYS A 55 -0.42 -31.15 21.02
C LYS A 55 -0.38 -31.67 22.45
N ASP A 56 -1.48 -31.56 23.18
CA ASP A 56 -1.57 -31.98 24.58
C ASP A 56 -1.35 -33.51 24.72
N SER A 57 -1.83 -34.31 23.76
CA SER A 57 -1.56 -35.73 23.69
C SER A 57 -0.08 -36.07 23.48
N LEU A 58 0.61 -35.33 22.62
CA LEU A 58 2.06 -35.51 22.39
C LEU A 58 2.86 -35.16 23.65
N LEU A 59 2.50 -34.08 24.33
CA LEU A 59 3.16 -33.65 25.58
C LEU A 59 2.94 -34.66 26.71
N ALA A 60 1.74 -35.23 26.82
CA ALA A 60 1.42 -36.27 27.80
C ALA A 60 2.22 -37.59 27.61
N GLN A 61 2.74 -37.79 26.40
CA GLN A 61 3.59 -38.94 26.05
C GLN A 61 5.08 -38.65 26.15
N ASP A 62 5.47 -37.49 26.72
CA ASP A 62 6.84 -36.97 26.77
C ASP A 62 7.54 -36.87 25.40
N ILE A 63 6.78 -36.73 24.32
CA ILE A 63 7.34 -36.53 22.99
C ILE A 63 7.93 -35.14 22.89
N PRO A 64 9.23 -34.99 22.50
CA PRO A 64 9.82 -33.68 22.31
C PRO A 64 9.10 -32.90 21.20
N VAL A 65 8.58 -31.71 21.55
CA VAL A 65 7.96 -30.78 20.59
C VAL A 65 8.83 -29.54 20.51
N TYR A 66 9.33 -29.24 19.31
CA TYR A 66 10.21 -28.11 19.06
C TYR A 66 9.61 -26.79 19.59
N GLY A 67 10.40 -26.07 20.38
CA GLY A 67 10.02 -24.78 20.96
C GLY A 67 8.86 -24.84 21.96
N VAL A 68 8.49 -26.03 22.41
CA VAL A 68 7.48 -26.27 23.45
C VAL A 68 8.10 -26.99 24.65
N THR A 69 8.69 -28.15 24.41
CA THR A 69 9.48 -28.92 25.38
C THR A 69 10.95 -29.05 24.98
N THR A 70 11.38 -28.23 24.00
CA THR A 70 12.80 -28.04 23.65
C THR A 70 13.13 -26.56 23.62
N GLY A 71 14.41 -26.24 23.58
CA GLY A 71 14.87 -24.88 23.25
C GLY A 71 14.50 -24.48 21.81
N PHE A 72 14.83 -23.25 21.45
CA PHE A 72 14.59 -22.68 20.12
C PHE A 72 15.90 -22.62 19.33
N GLY A 73 15.79 -22.65 17.99
CA GLY A 73 16.93 -22.49 17.11
C GLY A 73 18.06 -23.47 17.40
N ASP A 74 19.28 -22.97 17.55
CA ASP A 74 20.46 -23.78 17.88
C ASP A 74 20.32 -24.58 19.19
N SER A 75 19.52 -24.08 20.13
CA SER A 75 19.28 -24.77 21.42
C SER A 75 18.19 -25.87 21.37
N CYS A 76 17.67 -26.21 20.19
CA CYS A 76 16.60 -27.21 20.03
C CYS A 76 16.95 -28.63 20.49
N ILE A 77 18.24 -28.92 20.69
CA ILE A 77 18.73 -30.17 21.25
C ILE A 77 18.57 -30.28 22.79
N ARG A 78 18.15 -29.20 23.44
CA ARG A 78 17.94 -29.16 24.89
C ARG A 78 16.46 -29.38 25.19
N GLN A 79 16.12 -30.59 25.67
CA GLN A 79 14.76 -30.86 26.16
C GLN A 79 14.58 -30.32 27.58
N ILE A 80 13.41 -29.73 27.83
CA ILE A 80 12.97 -29.26 29.15
C ILE A 80 11.76 -30.05 29.61
N SER A 81 11.52 -30.09 30.93
CA SER A 81 10.32 -30.71 31.50
C SER A 81 9.06 -29.89 31.17
N GLY A 82 7.91 -30.56 31.05
CA GLY A 82 6.65 -29.94 30.66
C GLY A 82 6.16 -28.84 31.62
N ASP A 83 6.49 -28.93 32.90
CA ASP A 83 6.18 -27.92 33.93
C ASP A 83 6.85 -26.55 33.67
N LYS A 84 7.97 -26.50 32.94
CA LYS A 84 8.67 -25.28 32.55
C LYS A 84 8.17 -24.68 31.22
N ALA A 85 7.29 -25.35 30.51
CA ALA A 85 6.89 -24.93 29.17
C ALA A 85 6.19 -23.54 29.16
N HIS A 86 5.44 -23.20 30.19
CA HIS A 86 4.81 -21.87 30.32
C HIS A 86 5.86 -20.76 30.45
N ASP A 87 6.84 -20.92 31.32
CA ASP A 87 7.91 -19.94 31.51
C ASP A 87 8.77 -19.81 30.27
N LEU A 88 9.02 -20.92 29.57
CA LEU A 88 9.73 -20.91 28.29
C LEU A 88 9.01 -20.02 27.25
N GLN A 89 7.68 -20.14 27.12
CA GLN A 89 6.91 -19.31 26.17
C GLN A 89 6.94 -17.82 26.55
N ARG A 90 6.81 -17.51 27.84
CA ARG A 90 6.88 -16.13 28.34
C ARG A 90 8.28 -15.53 28.11
N ASN A 91 9.32 -16.27 28.45
CA ASN A 91 10.70 -15.82 28.28
C ASN A 91 11.07 -15.62 26.81
N LEU A 92 10.54 -16.47 25.91
CA LEU A 92 10.70 -16.31 24.45
C LEU A 92 10.21 -14.93 23.99
N VAL A 93 9.05 -14.49 24.47
CA VAL A 93 8.51 -13.17 24.16
C VAL A 93 9.41 -12.09 24.74
N LEU A 94 9.80 -12.18 25.99
CA LEU A 94 10.53 -11.11 26.69
C LEU A 94 11.92 -10.85 26.10
N TYR A 95 12.72 -11.88 25.78
CA TYR A 95 14.07 -11.65 25.28
C TYR A 95 14.13 -11.16 23.82
N HIS A 96 13.00 -11.21 23.10
CA HIS A 96 12.89 -10.63 21.75
C HIS A 96 12.32 -9.19 21.74
N LEU A 97 11.95 -8.61 22.88
CA LEU A 97 11.53 -7.20 22.98
C LEU A 97 12.74 -6.27 22.88
N ASN A 98 13.40 -6.28 21.75
CA ASN A 98 14.64 -5.56 21.49
C ASN A 98 14.66 -4.83 20.14
N GLY A 99 13.48 -4.57 19.58
CA GLY A 99 13.31 -3.77 18.36
C GLY A 99 13.77 -2.33 18.54
N VAL A 100 14.17 -1.68 17.45
CA VAL A 100 14.70 -0.31 17.45
C VAL A 100 14.04 0.56 16.36
N GLY A 101 14.20 1.87 16.47
CA GLY A 101 13.63 2.85 15.53
C GLY A 101 12.25 3.34 15.97
N PRO A 102 11.56 4.12 15.12
CA PRO A 102 10.24 4.59 15.42
C PRO A 102 9.23 3.44 15.49
N ALA A 103 8.10 3.67 16.15
CA ALA A 103 6.99 2.74 16.10
C ALA A 103 6.36 2.73 14.70
N ALA A 104 5.97 1.55 14.23
CA ALA A 104 5.16 1.39 13.04
C ALA A 104 3.82 2.13 13.21
N SER A 105 3.28 2.62 12.10
CA SER A 105 1.99 3.34 12.11
C SER A 105 0.84 2.44 12.60
N GLU A 106 -0.20 3.07 13.13
CA GLU A 106 -1.35 2.36 13.69
C GLU A 106 -2.05 1.44 12.68
N ASP A 107 -2.09 1.83 11.41
CA ASP A 107 -2.65 0.97 10.36
C ASP A 107 -1.84 -0.32 10.16
N ILE A 108 -0.51 -0.26 10.29
CA ILE A 108 0.35 -1.45 10.29
C ILE A 108 0.08 -2.32 11.53
N ALA A 109 -0.05 -1.72 12.70
CA ALA A 109 -0.35 -2.48 13.92
C ALA A 109 -1.72 -3.18 13.83
N ARG A 110 -2.78 -2.49 13.36
CA ARG A 110 -4.11 -3.10 13.12
C ARG A 110 -4.06 -4.21 12.09
N ALA A 111 -3.39 -4.00 10.94
CA ALA A 111 -3.20 -5.04 9.92
C ALA A 111 -2.46 -6.26 10.46
N THR A 112 -1.41 -6.04 11.28
CA THR A 112 -0.61 -7.12 11.90
C THR A 112 -1.47 -7.97 12.84
N LEU A 113 -2.26 -7.34 13.72
CA LEU A 113 -3.19 -8.03 14.61
C LEU A 113 -4.19 -8.90 13.83
N LEU A 114 -4.80 -8.33 12.79
CA LEU A 114 -5.78 -9.02 11.95
C LEU A 114 -5.19 -10.21 11.19
N ILE A 115 -4.05 -10.01 10.53
CA ILE A 115 -3.38 -11.06 9.76
C ILE A 115 -2.88 -12.16 10.69
N ARG A 116 -2.33 -11.81 11.87
CA ARG A 116 -1.90 -12.82 12.84
C ARG A 116 -3.08 -13.64 13.37
N ALA A 117 -4.20 -12.98 13.70
CA ALA A 117 -5.43 -13.66 14.09
C ALA A 117 -5.91 -14.63 13.00
N ASN A 118 -5.90 -14.22 11.72
CA ASN A 118 -6.30 -15.07 10.60
C ASN A 118 -5.36 -16.28 10.42
N ALA A 119 -4.03 -16.05 10.46
CA ALA A 119 -3.04 -17.11 10.32
C ALA A 119 -3.21 -18.21 11.40
N LEU A 120 -3.43 -17.81 12.66
CA LEU A 120 -3.66 -18.73 13.76
C LEU A 120 -5.01 -19.46 13.66
N SER A 121 -6.03 -18.81 13.08
CA SER A 121 -7.37 -19.39 12.87
C SER A 121 -7.39 -20.58 11.94
N ARG A 122 -6.34 -20.79 11.13
CA ARG A 122 -6.21 -22.00 10.31
C ARG A 122 -6.18 -23.29 11.12
N GLY A 123 -5.64 -23.24 12.36
CA GLY A 123 -5.61 -24.37 13.29
C GLY A 123 -4.24 -25.03 13.48
N PRO A 124 -3.41 -25.32 12.45
CA PRO A 124 -2.18 -26.10 12.60
C PRO A 124 -1.15 -25.54 13.59
N SER A 125 -1.25 -24.27 13.99
CA SER A 125 -0.40 -23.67 15.02
C SER A 125 -0.65 -24.19 16.44
N ALA A 126 -1.75 -24.92 16.66
CA ALA A 126 -2.16 -25.55 17.92
C ALA A 126 -2.19 -24.59 19.12
N VAL A 127 -2.80 -23.43 18.92
CA VAL A 127 -3.08 -22.43 19.97
C VAL A 127 -4.57 -22.44 20.32
N ARG A 128 -4.88 -22.08 21.56
CA ARG A 128 -6.27 -21.99 22.01
C ARG A 128 -7.04 -20.89 21.25
N PRO A 129 -8.34 -21.06 20.95
CA PRO A 129 -9.18 -20.01 20.35
C PRO A 129 -9.17 -18.68 21.12
N GLU A 130 -8.93 -18.72 22.44
CA GLU A 130 -8.80 -17.54 23.31
C GLU A 130 -7.69 -16.60 22.84
N VAL A 131 -6.58 -17.11 22.33
CA VAL A 131 -5.47 -16.29 21.78
C VAL A 131 -5.96 -15.42 20.61
N VAL A 132 -6.70 -16.04 19.68
CA VAL A 132 -7.28 -15.33 18.53
C VAL A 132 -8.33 -14.32 18.98
N ARG A 133 -9.21 -14.71 19.92
CA ARG A 133 -10.22 -13.80 20.46
C ARG A 133 -9.58 -12.57 21.11
N THR A 134 -8.53 -12.75 21.93
CA THR A 134 -7.82 -11.65 22.57
C THR A 134 -7.17 -10.70 21.54
N LEU A 135 -6.59 -11.25 20.45
CA LEU A 135 -6.11 -10.41 19.32
C LEU A 135 -7.23 -9.56 18.72
N LEU A 136 -8.41 -10.16 18.50
CA LEU A 136 -9.57 -9.47 17.93
C LEU A 136 -10.20 -8.47 18.91
N ASP A 137 -10.19 -8.78 20.19
CA ASP A 137 -10.66 -7.86 21.25
C ASP A 137 -9.74 -6.64 21.36
N CYS A 138 -8.41 -6.82 21.28
CA CYS A 138 -7.46 -5.72 21.20
C CYS A 138 -7.70 -4.85 19.96
N LEU A 139 -7.90 -5.48 18.79
CA LEU A 139 -8.22 -4.77 17.55
C LEU A 139 -9.53 -3.98 17.67
N ALA A 140 -10.57 -4.58 18.24
CA ALA A 140 -11.87 -3.93 18.43
C ALA A 140 -11.83 -2.77 19.45
N ALA A 141 -11.01 -2.90 20.50
CA ALA A 141 -10.80 -1.87 21.51
C ALA A 141 -9.80 -0.79 21.08
N ASP A 142 -9.15 -0.96 19.93
CA ASP A 142 -8.06 -0.12 19.42
C ASP A 142 -6.86 -0.05 20.39
N ILE A 143 -6.53 -1.19 21.00
CA ILE A 143 -5.32 -1.39 21.79
C ILE A 143 -4.23 -1.90 20.84
N LEU A 144 -3.36 -1.00 20.41
CA LEU A 144 -2.39 -1.25 19.35
C LEU A 144 -0.98 -1.36 19.91
N PRO A 145 -0.29 -2.49 19.73
CA PRO A 145 1.09 -2.64 20.16
C PRO A 145 1.99 -1.59 19.50
N MET A 146 2.87 -0.98 20.27
CA MET A 146 3.92 -0.09 19.75
C MET A 146 5.08 -0.93 19.19
N ILE A 147 4.94 -1.33 17.95
CA ILE A 147 5.89 -2.21 17.26
C ILE A 147 7.02 -1.38 16.64
N PRO A 148 8.29 -1.51 17.09
CA PRO A 148 9.41 -0.85 16.42
C PRO A 148 9.57 -1.34 14.98
N GLU A 149 9.83 -0.43 14.05
CA GLU A 149 9.94 -0.76 12.64
C GLU A 149 11.16 -1.62 12.27
N ARG A 150 12.18 -1.63 13.13
CA ARG A 150 13.45 -2.31 12.83
C ARG A 150 13.72 -3.41 13.85
N GLY A 151 14.29 -4.54 13.36
CA GLY A 151 14.65 -5.69 14.18
C GLY A 151 14.35 -7.03 13.49
N SER A 152 13.49 -7.05 12.45
CA SER A 152 13.27 -8.25 11.66
C SER A 152 14.16 -8.26 10.41
N LEU A 153 14.83 -9.38 10.17
CA LEU A 153 15.48 -9.71 8.90
C LEU A 153 14.84 -10.94 8.22
N GLY A 154 13.67 -11.34 8.74
CA GLY A 154 12.94 -12.49 8.22
C GLY A 154 13.49 -13.83 8.67
N ALA A 155 14.29 -13.83 9.75
CA ALA A 155 14.72 -15.03 10.45
C ALA A 155 13.58 -15.56 11.30
N SER A 156 13.08 -16.75 11.01
CA SER A 156 11.83 -17.30 11.56
C SER A 156 10.62 -16.37 11.39
N GLY A 157 10.62 -15.61 10.33
CA GLY A 157 9.64 -14.56 10.05
C GLY A 157 9.91 -13.28 10.86
N ASP A 158 8.86 -12.73 11.45
CA ASP A 158 8.86 -11.43 12.11
C ASP A 158 9.02 -11.54 13.64
N LEU A 159 9.99 -12.31 14.14
CA LEU A 159 10.13 -12.59 15.58
C LEU A 159 10.04 -11.33 16.44
N VAL A 160 10.93 -10.36 16.20
CA VAL A 160 10.99 -9.13 17.00
C VAL A 160 9.69 -8.31 16.89
N PRO A 161 9.15 -7.95 15.71
CA PRO A 161 7.89 -7.24 15.64
C PRO A 161 6.72 -7.96 16.30
N LEU A 162 6.57 -9.26 16.07
CA LEU A 162 5.46 -10.03 16.61
C LEU A 162 5.58 -10.27 18.13
N CYS A 163 6.79 -10.13 18.71
CA CYS A 163 6.93 -10.15 20.16
C CYS A 163 6.20 -8.99 20.85
N TYR A 164 6.11 -7.81 20.22
CA TYR A 164 5.33 -6.69 20.76
C TYR A 164 3.83 -6.98 20.72
N VAL A 165 3.36 -7.71 19.71
CA VAL A 165 1.99 -8.23 19.69
C VAL A 165 1.76 -9.20 20.84
N ALA A 166 2.64 -10.21 21.01
CA ALA A 166 2.52 -11.19 22.07
C ALA A 166 2.64 -10.56 23.46
N ALA A 167 3.55 -9.60 23.64
CA ALA A 167 3.72 -8.85 24.88
C ALA A 167 2.44 -8.11 25.28
N THR A 168 1.80 -7.41 24.32
CA THR A 168 0.51 -6.75 24.56
C THR A 168 -0.52 -7.72 25.13
N LEU A 169 -0.64 -8.93 24.56
CA LEU A 169 -1.65 -9.92 25.01
C LEU A 169 -1.40 -10.41 26.43
N ILE A 170 -0.16 -10.42 26.91
CA ILE A 170 0.21 -10.82 28.28
C ILE A 170 0.31 -9.64 29.26
N GLY A 171 -0.02 -8.41 28.81
CA GLY A 171 0.01 -7.21 29.62
C GLY A 171 1.40 -6.57 29.78
N GLU A 172 2.35 -6.91 28.91
CA GLU A 172 3.70 -6.34 28.90
C GLU A 172 3.87 -5.30 27.78
N GLY A 173 4.78 -4.34 27.97
CA GLY A 173 5.11 -3.31 26.99
C GLY A 173 4.10 -2.16 26.93
N ASP A 174 4.27 -1.32 25.88
CA ASP A 174 3.46 -0.14 25.67
C ASP A 174 2.55 -0.30 24.44
N VAL A 175 1.40 0.34 24.51
CA VAL A 175 0.39 0.35 23.44
C VAL A 175 -0.07 1.78 23.16
N THR A 176 -0.52 2.03 21.93
CA THR A 176 -1.38 3.18 21.65
C THR A 176 -2.83 2.75 21.89
N HIS A 177 -3.52 3.49 22.75
CA HIS A 177 -4.95 3.30 22.99
C HIS A 177 -5.65 4.67 22.97
N ARG A 178 -6.61 4.84 22.06
CA ARG A 178 -7.32 6.12 21.86
C ARG A 178 -6.36 7.31 21.66
N GLY A 179 -5.30 7.10 20.87
CA GLY A 179 -4.30 8.13 20.55
C GLY A 179 -3.32 8.45 21.68
N THR A 180 -3.30 7.69 22.77
CA THR A 180 -2.39 7.88 23.91
C THR A 180 -1.54 6.66 24.14
N VAL A 181 -0.21 6.86 24.32
CA VAL A 181 0.73 5.80 24.69
C VAL A 181 0.58 5.50 26.18
N ARG A 182 0.45 4.21 26.51
CA ARG A 182 0.27 3.76 27.89
C ARG A 182 0.68 2.28 28.07
N PRO A 183 0.90 1.80 29.32
CA PRO A 183 1.18 0.39 29.57
C PRO A 183 0.06 -0.52 29.05
N ALA A 184 0.42 -1.64 28.43
CA ALA A 184 -0.53 -2.60 27.87
C ALA A 184 -1.48 -3.16 28.94
N LEU A 185 -0.95 -3.48 30.14
CA LEU A 185 -1.78 -3.99 31.23
C LEU A 185 -2.92 -3.03 31.60
N ASP A 186 -2.64 -1.74 31.71
CA ASP A 186 -3.63 -0.73 32.07
C ASP A 186 -4.73 -0.61 31.01
N ALA A 187 -4.35 -0.61 29.72
CA ALA A 187 -5.29 -0.55 28.61
C ALA A 187 -6.20 -1.80 28.54
N LEU A 188 -5.64 -2.99 28.75
CA LEU A 188 -6.38 -4.25 28.79
C LEU A 188 -7.39 -4.26 29.94
N LEU A 189 -6.96 -3.93 31.16
CA LEU A 189 -7.84 -3.92 32.34
C LEU A 189 -8.96 -2.89 32.24
N GLU A 190 -8.69 -1.69 31.71
CA GLU A 190 -9.70 -0.65 31.48
C GLU A 190 -10.81 -1.10 30.51
N THR A 191 -10.44 -1.91 29.51
CA THR A 191 -11.39 -2.42 28.50
C THR A 191 -12.03 -3.76 28.90
N GLY A 192 -11.66 -4.32 30.06
CA GLY A 192 -12.17 -5.60 30.55
C GLY A 192 -11.53 -6.83 29.87
N ILE A 193 -10.47 -6.64 29.10
CA ILE A 193 -9.72 -7.73 28.47
C ILE A 193 -8.74 -8.29 29.50
N ARG A 194 -8.80 -9.60 29.76
CA ARG A 194 -7.87 -10.26 30.69
C ARG A 194 -6.56 -10.58 29.97
N PRO A 195 -5.40 -10.21 30.55
CA PRO A 195 -4.11 -10.65 30.02
C PRO A 195 -4.04 -12.18 29.93
N LEU A 196 -3.45 -12.69 28.85
CA LEU A 196 -3.28 -14.11 28.63
C LEU A 196 -2.14 -14.67 29.50
N ALA A 197 -2.38 -15.83 30.11
CA ALA A 197 -1.31 -16.74 30.51
C ALA A 197 -1.01 -17.67 29.33
N LEU A 198 0.18 -17.54 28.74
CA LEU A 198 0.55 -18.34 27.55
C LEU A 198 0.65 -19.82 27.91
N ALA A 199 -0.11 -20.65 27.21
CA ALA A 199 0.05 -22.09 27.28
C ALA A 199 1.25 -22.57 26.42
N PRO A 200 1.71 -23.83 26.61
CA PRO A 200 2.73 -24.43 25.77
C PRO A 200 2.41 -24.28 24.27
N LYS A 201 3.36 -23.84 23.45
CA LYS A 201 3.25 -23.51 22.03
C LYS A 201 2.77 -22.08 21.73
N GLU A 202 2.04 -21.40 22.61
CA GLU A 202 1.40 -20.12 22.26
C GLU A 202 2.38 -18.96 22.09
N GLY A 203 3.48 -18.96 22.84
CA GLY A 203 4.53 -17.95 22.66
C GLY A 203 5.17 -18.03 21.27
N ILE A 204 5.70 -19.21 20.92
CA ILE A 204 6.32 -19.38 19.60
C ILE A 204 5.30 -19.19 18.48
N ALA A 205 4.06 -19.68 18.63
CA ALA A 205 3.03 -19.50 17.63
C ALA A 205 2.62 -18.04 17.44
N LEU A 206 2.70 -17.19 18.44
CA LEU A 206 2.41 -15.76 18.31
C LEU A 206 3.50 -15.00 17.55
N ILE A 207 4.77 -15.38 17.70
CA ILE A 207 5.90 -14.60 17.16
C ILE A 207 6.54 -15.18 15.90
N ASN A 208 6.38 -16.48 15.67
CA ASN A 208 6.93 -17.18 14.50
C ASN A 208 5.97 -17.04 13.33
N GLY A 209 6.28 -16.20 12.35
CA GLY A 209 5.44 -15.97 11.19
C GLY A 209 5.67 -14.63 10.51
N THR A 210 4.87 -14.34 9.50
CA THR A 210 5.10 -13.28 8.51
C THR A 210 4.07 -12.15 8.56
N SER A 211 3.29 -12.05 9.62
CA SER A 211 2.12 -11.18 9.67
C SER A 211 2.45 -9.69 9.64
N PHE A 212 3.59 -9.27 10.21
CA PHE A 212 4.06 -7.89 10.18
C PHE A 212 4.59 -7.51 8.78
N THR A 213 5.39 -8.37 8.17
CA THR A 213 5.85 -8.23 6.79
C THR A 213 4.66 -8.16 5.81
N ALA A 214 3.68 -9.07 5.97
CA ALA A 214 2.48 -9.09 5.15
C ALA A 214 1.60 -7.85 5.35
N ALA A 215 1.51 -7.29 6.56
CA ALA A 215 0.80 -6.05 6.84
C ALA A 215 1.37 -4.87 6.04
N TYR A 216 2.70 -4.70 6.06
CA TYR A 216 3.37 -3.71 5.21
C TYR A 216 3.11 -3.96 3.72
N GLY A 217 3.21 -5.23 3.29
CA GLY A 217 3.00 -5.61 1.90
C GLY A 217 1.60 -5.29 1.40
N VAL A 218 0.57 -5.65 2.15
CA VAL A 218 -0.84 -5.40 1.79
C VAL A 218 -1.12 -3.90 1.71
N LEU A 219 -0.67 -3.12 2.69
CA LEU A 219 -0.92 -1.68 2.69
C LEU A 219 -0.10 -0.96 1.62
N ALA A 220 1.13 -1.44 1.30
CA ALA A 220 1.90 -0.92 0.19
C ALA A 220 1.23 -1.20 -1.17
N ALA A 221 0.71 -2.42 -1.38
CA ALA A 221 -0.01 -2.75 -2.61
C ALA A 221 -1.31 -1.93 -2.76
N TRP A 222 -2.04 -1.73 -1.67
CA TRP A 222 -3.23 -0.89 -1.64
C TRP A 222 -2.95 0.55 -2.04
N ASP A 223 -1.90 1.17 -1.48
CA ASP A 223 -1.47 2.53 -1.83
C ASP A 223 -0.98 2.63 -3.27
N ALA A 224 -0.24 1.64 -3.74
CA ALA A 224 0.26 1.61 -5.11
C ALA A 224 -0.86 1.51 -6.16
N ARG A 225 -1.97 0.84 -5.83
CA ARG A 225 -3.17 0.80 -6.69
C ARG A 225 -3.78 2.20 -6.87
N GLU A 226 -3.90 2.97 -5.80
CA GLU A 226 -4.38 4.35 -5.89
C GLU A 226 -3.40 5.23 -6.67
N LEU A 227 -2.08 5.05 -6.47
CA LEU A 227 -1.06 5.80 -7.22
C LEU A 227 -1.06 5.48 -8.71
N ALA A 228 -1.34 4.25 -9.12
CA ALA A 228 -1.49 3.90 -10.53
C ALA A 228 -2.71 4.62 -11.16
N PHE A 229 -3.83 4.72 -10.44
CA PHE A 229 -4.97 5.53 -10.87
C PHE A 229 -4.61 7.02 -10.96
N VAL A 230 -3.93 7.56 -9.95
CA VAL A 230 -3.50 8.98 -9.94
C VAL A 230 -2.55 9.30 -11.09
N ALA A 231 -1.68 8.37 -11.49
CA ALA A 231 -0.81 8.54 -12.66
C ALA A 231 -1.60 8.59 -13.98
N ASP A 232 -2.66 7.78 -14.13
CA ASP A 232 -3.57 7.86 -15.27
C ASP A 232 -4.36 9.18 -15.27
N LEU A 233 -4.86 9.61 -14.11
CA LEU A 233 -5.53 10.90 -13.95
C LEU A 233 -4.61 12.08 -14.30
N ALA A 234 -3.39 12.08 -13.77
CA ALA A 234 -2.39 13.09 -14.08
C ALA A 234 -2.04 13.11 -15.59
N THR A 235 -1.97 11.93 -16.22
CA THR A 235 -1.78 11.82 -17.67
C THR A 235 -2.96 12.42 -18.46
N ALA A 236 -4.20 12.16 -18.04
CA ALA A 236 -5.38 12.75 -18.66
C ALA A 236 -5.36 14.28 -18.55
N MET A 237 -5.12 14.83 -17.35
CA MET A 237 -5.01 16.28 -17.16
C MET A 237 -3.78 16.87 -17.88
N THR A 238 -2.69 16.12 -18.03
CA THR A 238 -1.53 16.55 -18.83
C THR A 238 -1.90 16.67 -20.30
N LEU A 239 -2.67 15.73 -20.86
CA LEU A 239 -3.17 15.80 -22.23
C LEU A 239 -4.05 17.06 -22.44
N GLU A 240 -4.90 17.41 -21.50
CA GLU A 240 -5.70 18.65 -21.57
C GLU A 240 -4.80 19.89 -21.45
N ALA A 241 -3.88 19.95 -20.50
CA ALA A 241 -2.96 21.07 -20.30
C ALA A 241 -2.09 21.33 -21.54
N LEU A 242 -1.59 20.30 -22.19
CA LEU A 242 -0.72 20.38 -23.37
C LEU A 242 -1.49 20.46 -24.70
N ARG A 243 -2.82 20.32 -24.70
CA ARG A 243 -3.64 20.08 -25.90
C ARG A 243 -3.10 18.88 -26.70
N GLY A 244 -2.77 17.81 -25.95
CA GLY A 244 -2.10 16.63 -26.48
C GLY A 244 -3.04 15.75 -27.31
N ASN A 245 -2.43 14.83 -28.05
CA ASN A 245 -3.12 13.93 -28.96
C ASN A 245 -3.57 12.64 -28.27
N VAL A 246 -4.89 12.45 -28.14
CA VAL A 246 -5.50 11.28 -27.50
C VAL A 246 -5.41 10.00 -28.34
N SER A 247 -5.00 10.06 -29.61
CA SER A 247 -4.90 8.88 -30.48
C SER A 247 -3.91 7.84 -29.95
N ALA A 248 -2.93 8.26 -29.14
CA ALA A 248 -2.04 7.33 -28.46
C ALA A 248 -2.77 6.39 -27.46
N MET A 249 -3.97 6.78 -27.02
CA MET A 249 -4.82 5.99 -26.11
C MET A 249 -5.83 5.12 -26.86
N HIS A 250 -5.82 5.11 -28.20
CA HIS A 250 -6.80 4.39 -29.02
C HIS A 250 -6.74 2.87 -28.77
N PRO A 251 -7.89 2.16 -28.67
CA PRO A 251 -7.92 0.71 -28.39
C PRO A 251 -7.05 -0.10 -29.34
N PHE A 252 -7.09 0.19 -30.64
CA PHE A 252 -6.29 -0.50 -31.66
C PHE A 252 -4.79 -0.53 -31.34
N VAL A 253 -4.22 0.55 -30.76
CA VAL A 253 -2.80 0.59 -30.37
C VAL A 253 -2.50 -0.45 -29.30
N HIS A 254 -3.36 -0.55 -28.29
CA HIS A 254 -3.14 -1.40 -27.11
C HIS A 254 -3.57 -2.85 -27.34
N GLU A 255 -4.55 -3.10 -28.21
CA GLU A 255 -4.95 -4.44 -28.64
C GLU A 255 -3.87 -5.13 -29.48
N ASN A 256 -3.00 -4.36 -30.14
CA ASN A 256 -1.83 -4.92 -30.87
C ASN A 256 -0.62 -5.22 -29.97
N LYS A 257 -0.68 -4.85 -28.67
CA LYS A 257 0.27 -5.25 -27.64
C LYS A 257 -0.48 -5.40 -26.30
N PRO A 258 -1.25 -6.48 -26.12
CA PRO A 258 -2.31 -6.55 -25.14
C PRO A 258 -1.83 -6.97 -23.74
N HIS A 259 -0.90 -6.23 -23.12
CA HIS A 259 -0.66 -6.34 -21.69
C HIS A 259 -1.88 -5.81 -20.92
N PRO A 260 -2.48 -6.58 -20.00
CA PRO A 260 -3.75 -6.19 -19.36
C PRO A 260 -3.71 -4.82 -18.70
N GLY A 261 -2.68 -4.54 -17.92
CA GLY A 261 -2.51 -3.25 -17.24
C GLY A 261 -2.32 -2.08 -18.21
N GLN A 262 -1.64 -2.29 -19.35
CA GLN A 262 -1.50 -1.27 -20.40
C GLN A 262 -2.85 -0.96 -21.05
N VAL A 263 -3.63 -1.99 -21.37
CA VAL A 263 -5.00 -1.83 -21.96
C VAL A 263 -5.89 -1.10 -20.97
N GLU A 264 -5.84 -1.45 -19.70
CA GLU A 264 -6.63 -0.81 -18.65
C GLU A 264 -6.24 0.66 -18.44
N SER A 265 -4.95 0.98 -18.37
CA SER A 265 -4.46 2.36 -18.24
C SER A 265 -4.93 3.23 -19.40
N ALA A 266 -4.76 2.77 -20.64
CA ALA A 266 -5.23 3.50 -21.83
C ALA A 266 -6.74 3.73 -21.82
N ARG A 267 -7.52 2.73 -21.38
CA ARG A 267 -8.97 2.86 -21.22
C ARG A 267 -9.32 3.87 -20.14
N THR A 268 -8.65 3.83 -18.98
CA THR A 268 -8.87 4.77 -17.88
C THR A 268 -8.63 6.20 -18.35
N VAL A 269 -7.52 6.47 -19.03
CA VAL A 269 -7.22 7.81 -19.58
C VAL A 269 -8.29 8.26 -20.59
N ARG A 270 -8.73 7.38 -21.50
CA ARG A 270 -9.83 7.72 -22.43
C ARG A 270 -11.14 8.04 -21.72
N THR A 271 -11.47 7.25 -20.69
CA THR A 271 -12.70 7.49 -19.91
C THR A 271 -12.65 8.84 -19.19
N LEU A 272 -11.50 9.17 -18.60
CA LEU A 272 -11.29 10.46 -17.93
C LEU A 272 -11.35 11.64 -18.89
N LEU A 273 -10.97 11.46 -20.16
CA LEU A 273 -10.97 12.50 -21.20
C LEU A 273 -12.28 12.58 -22.00
N ALA A 274 -13.26 11.72 -21.73
CA ALA A 274 -14.51 11.70 -22.46
C ALA A 274 -15.24 13.06 -22.37
N GLY A 275 -15.45 13.71 -23.51
CA GLY A 275 -16.07 15.04 -23.59
C GLY A 275 -15.12 16.21 -23.37
N SER A 276 -13.80 16.00 -23.37
CA SER A 276 -12.80 17.08 -23.32
C SER A 276 -12.84 17.93 -24.60
N GLY A 277 -12.87 19.24 -24.42
CA GLY A 277 -12.69 20.22 -25.50
C GLY A 277 -11.24 20.72 -25.64
N LEU A 278 -10.33 20.26 -24.76
CA LEU A 278 -8.92 20.67 -24.74
C LEU A 278 -7.99 19.67 -25.43
N ALA A 279 -8.22 18.38 -25.21
CA ALA A 279 -7.43 17.34 -25.85
C ALA A 279 -7.78 17.24 -27.35
N THR A 280 -6.81 16.89 -28.18
CA THR A 280 -6.96 16.84 -29.65
C THR A 280 -6.91 15.40 -30.14
N SER A 281 -7.62 15.12 -31.25
CA SER A 281 -7.51 13.85 -31.97
C SER A 281 -6.47 13.94 -33.10
N PHE A 282 -6.08 12.78 -33.63
CA PHE A 282 -5.21 12.75 -34.81
C PHE A 282 -5.94 13.35 -36.04
N GLU A 283 -7.25 13.13 -36.14
CA GLU A 283 -8.10 13.70 -37.18
C GLU A 283 -8.11 15.22 -37.13
N ASP A 284 -8.17 15.82 -35.93
CA ASP A 284 -8.10 17.28 -35.78
C ASP A 284 -6.75 17.83 -36.24
N ILE A 285 -5.66 17.11 -35.99
CA ILE A 285 -4.32 17.48 -36.44
C ILE A 285 -4.23 17.40 -37.96
N LEU A 286 -4.79 16.35 -38.57
CA LEU A 286 -4.80 16.18 -40.01
C LEU A 286 -5.58 17.29 -40.74
N VAL A 287 -6.69 17.73 -40.17
CA VAL A 287 -7.50 18.84 -40.75
C VAL A 287 -6.76 20.15 -40.72
N ARG A 288 -5.98 20.43 -39.68
CA ARG A 288 -5.23 21.70 -39.52
C ARG A 288 -3.91 21.72 -40.26
N ARG A 289 -3.42 20.56 -40.70
CA ARG A 289 -2.04 20.48 -41.23
C ARG A 289 -1.95 21.19 -42.60
N GLU A 290 -0.87 21.95 -42.76
CA GLU A 290 -0.44 22.47 -44.04
C GLU A 290 -0.06 21.33 -45.00
N ARG A 291 -0.24 21.57 -46.32
CA ARG A 291 0.09 20.59 -47.35
C ARG A 291 1.40 20.92 -48.03
N LEU A 292 2.09 19.90 -48.51
CA LEU A 292 3.36 20.05 -49.23
C LEU A 292 3.22 20.91 -50.50
N ASP A 293 2.10 20.80 -51.20
CA ASP A 293 1.79 21.56 -52.41
C ASP A 293 2.94 21.60 -53.42
N GLY A 294 3.56 20.43 -53.64
CA GLY A 294 4.68 20.28 -54.56
C GLY A 294 6.07 20.66 -53.98
N ARG A 295 6.15 21.18 -52.76
CA ARG A 295 7.42 21.44 -52.05
C ARG A 295 8.03 20.14 -51.60
N GLY A 296 9.37 20.01 -51.63
CA GLY A 296 10.10 18.83 -51.13
C GLY A 296 10.24 18.76 -49.61
N TYR A 297 9.90 19.86 -48.90
CA TYR A 297 10.00 20.00 -47.43
C TYR A 297 8.94 20.99 -46.94
N LEU A 298 8.42 20.68 -45.76
CA LEU A 298 7.51 21.55 -45.01
C LEU A 298 7.67 21.29 -43.54
N GLU A 299 7.88 22.34 -42.76
CA GLU A 299 7.81 22.31 -41.30
C GLU A 299 6.35 22.51 -40.89
N LEU A 300 5.82 21.55 -40.12
CA LEU A 300 4.44 21.60 -39.63
C LEU A 300 4.33 22.54 -38.45
N SER A 301 3.26 23.32 -38.37
CA SER A 301 2.97 24.20 -37.23
C SER A 301 2.67 23.42 -35.95
N ASP A 302 2.07 22.24 -36.06
CA ASP A 302 1.69 21.38 -34.94
C ASP A 302 2.45 20.04 -34.97
N ARG A 303 2.71 19.50 -33.79
CA ARG A 303 3.30 18.16 -33.62
C ARG A 303 2.31 17.08 -34.01
N ILE A 304 2.76 16.07 -34.77
CA ILE A 304 1.94 14.92 -35.13
C ILE A 304 1.76 13.95 -33.95
N GLN A 305 2.72 13.92 -33.04
CA GLN A 305 2.68 13.03 -31.85
C GLN A 305 3.34 13.69 -30.65
N ASP A 306 2.88 13.31 -29.46
CA ASP A 306 3.40 13.78 -28.19
C ASP A 306 4.73 13.13 -27.80
N LYS A 307 5.37 13.67 -26.75
CA LYS A 307 6.55 13.10 -26.10
C LYS A 307 6.22 11.73 -25.46
N TYR A 308 7.23 10.93 -25.21
CA TYR A 308 7.07 9.60 -24.62
C TYR A 308 6.38 9.60 -23.27
N SER A 309 6.67 10.56 -22.40
CA SER A 309 6.00 10.69 -21.12
C SER A 309 4.48 10.93 -21.21
N VAL A 310 3.96 11.34 -22.37
CA VAL A 310 2.54 11.48 -22.63
C VAL A 310 2.01 10.26 -23.37
N ARG A 311 2.55 9.98 -24.58
CA ARG A 311 2.00 8.91 -25.43
C ARG A 311 2.31 7.49 -24.99
N CYS A 312 3.39 7.28 -24.22
CA CYS A 312 3.76 5.98 -23.66
C CYS A 312 3.35 5.82 -22.19
N ALA A 313 2.53 6.73 -21.64
CA ALA A 313 2.06 6.62 -20.26
C ALA A 313 1.35 5.28 -19.98
N PRO A 314 0.46 4.75 -20.85
CA PRO A 314 -0.16 3.45 -20.62
C PRO A 314 0.83 2.28 -20.54
N GLN A 315 1.93 2.33 -21.28
CA GLN A 315 2.98 1.31 -21.22
C GLN A 315 3.76 1.35 -19.89
N ILE A 316 3.85 2.53 -19.27
CA ILE A 316 4.54 2.72 -17.99
C ILE A 316 3.61 2.38 -16.82
N VAL A 317 2.42 2.98 -16.78
CA VAL A 317 1.41 2.72 -15.73
C VAL A 317 0.95 1.27 -15.78
N GLY A 318 0.84 0.69 -16.98
CA GLY A 318 0.46 -0.70 -17.18
C GLY A 318 1.39 -1.69 -16.48
N ILE A 319 2.70 -1.43 -16.43
CA ILE A 319 3.65 -2.28 -15.70
C ILE A 319 3.28 -2.30 -14.20
N ALA A 320 2.96 -1.14 -13.61
CA ALA A 320 2.57 -1.07 -12.20
C ALA A 320 1.25 -1.82 -11.94
N ARG A 321 0.28 -1.75 -12.86
CA ARG A 321 -1.00 -2.47 -12.77
C ARG A 321 -0.82 -3.99 -12.87
N ASP A 322 -0.10 -4.48 -13.88
CA ASP A 322 0.20 -5.91 -14.05
C ASP A 322 1.02 -6.46 -12.86
N MET A 323 1.93 -5.66 -12.32
CA MET A 323 2.71 -6.01 -11.14
C MET A 323 1.82 -6.11 -9.89
N LEU A 324 0.87 -5.18 -9.71
CA LEU A 324 -0.08 -5.21 -8.60
C LEU A 324 -0.94 -6.47 -8.60
N ASP A 325 -1.45 -6.89 -9.76
CA ASP A 325 -2.23 -8.12 -9.88
C ASP A 325 -1.42 -9.37 -9.48
N TRP A 326 -0.14 -9.39 -9.81
CA TRP A 326 0.75 -10.48 -9.41
C TRP A 326 1.06 -10.42 -7.90
N VAL A 327 1.40 -9.26 -7.36
CA VAL A 327 1.70 -9.03 -5.95
C VAL A 327 0.51 -9.39 -5.06
N GLU A 328 -0.70 -8.95 -5.43
CA GLU A 328 -1.91 -9.21 -4.63
C GLU A 328 -2.24 -10.70 -4.54
N ARG A 329 -2.05 -11.47 -5.61
CA ARG A 329 -2.21 -12.93 -5.56
C ARG A 329 -1.25 -13.59 -4.56
N TRP A 330 -0.01 -13.13 -4.48
CA TRP A 330 0.94 -13.66 -3.52
C TRP A 330 0.63 -13.22 -2.09
N LEU A 331 0.20 -11.99 -1.90
CA LEU A 331 -0.24 -11.48 -0.60
C LEU A 331 -1.49 -12.21 -0.10
N GLU A 332 -2.44 -12.51 -0.97
CA GLU A 332 -3.66 -13.26 -0.60
C GLU A 332 -3.31 -14.67 -0.09
N VAL A 333 -2.36 -15.35 -0.71
CA VAL A 333 -1.84 -16.63 -0.21
C VAL A 333 -1.17 -16.44 1.15
N GLU A 334 -0.31 -15.44 1.28
CA GLU A 334 0.45 -15.21 2.52
C GLU A 334 -0.45 -14.91 3.72
N ILE A 335 -1.43 -14.01 3.58
CA ILE A 335 -2.33 -13.64 4.68
C ILE A 335 -3.30 -14.74 5.08
N ASN A 336 -3.44 -15.79 4.27
CA ASN A 336 -4.26 -16.99 4.53
C ASN A 336 -3.40 -18.23 4.80
N SER A 337 -2.14 -18.07 5.17
CA SER A 337 -1.22 -19.18 5.42
C SER A 337 -0.99 -19.43 6.90
N SER A 338 -0.73 -20.70 7.26
CA SER A 338 -0.12 -21.06 8.55
C SER A 338 1.38 -20.81 8.43
N SER A 339 1.84 -19.64 8.84
CA SER A 339 3.23 -19.18 8.71
C SER A 339 4.09 -19.51 9.94
N ASP A 340 3.76 -20.54 10.68
CA ASP A 340 4.37 -20.96 11.94
C ASP A 340 5.22 -22.26 11.79
N ASN A 341 5.93 -22.65 12.82
CA ASN A 341 6.69 -23.89 12.97
C ASN A 341 6.85 -24.23 14.46
N PRO A 342 6.57 -25.48 14.88
CA PRO A 342 6.04 -26.60 14.12
C PRO A 342 4.53 -26.47 13.80
N LEU A 343 4.08 -27.20 12.80
CA LEU A 343 2.67 -27.36 12.47
C LEU A 343 2.16 -28.74 12.91
N LEU A 344 0.95 -28.79 13.45
CA LEU A 344 0.30 -30.01 13.89
C LEU A 344 -0.84 -30.37 12.92
N ASP A 345 -0.73 -31.55 12.32
CA ASP A 345 -1.75 -32.15 11.47
C ASP A 345 -2.66 -33.03 12.33
N ALA A 346 -3.81 -32.48 12.70
CA ALA A 346 -4.76 -33.19 13.54
C ALA A 346 -5.48 -34.34 12.80
N GLU A 347 -5.53 -34.31 11.46
CA GLU A 347 -6.16 -35.39 10.66
C GLU A 347 -5.28 -36.63 10.61
N GLN A 348 -3.97 -36.44 10.42
CA GLN A 348 -3.01 -37.55 10.36
C GLN A 348 -2.27 -37.80 11.67
N SER A 349 -2.60 -37.06 12.75
CA SER A 349 -1.93 -37.12 14.06
C SER A 349 -0.41 -36.82 13.95
N GLY A 350 -0.05 -35.92 13.03
CA GLY A 350 1.34 -35.60 12.65
C GLY A 350 1.88 -34.33 13.29
N LEU A 351 3.19 -34.30 13.54
CA LEU A 351 3.96 -33.11 13.88
C LEU A 351 4.98 -32.86 12.77
N HIS A 352 4.88 -31.70 12.13
CA HIS A 352 5.72 -31.36 10.99
C HIS A 352 6.58 -30.13 11.26
N LEU A 353 7.86 -30.26 10.95
CA LEU A 353 8.84 -29.17 11.04
C LEU A 353 9.08 -28.60 9.64
N GLY A 354 8.94 -27.29 9.50
CA GLY A 354 9.06 -26.64 8.20
C GLY A 354 9.50 -25.19 8.28
N GLY A 355 9.49 -24.49 7.14
CA GLY A 355 9.95 -23.13 6.97
C GLY A 355 8.85 -22.14 6.53
N ASN A 356 7.58 -22.38 6.87
CA ASN A 356 6.46 -21.53 6.43
C ASN A 356 6.54 -20.07 6.93
N PHE A 357 7.40 -19.80 7.88
CA PHE A 357 7.75 -18.46 8.35
C PHE A 357 8.64 -17.67 7.38
N TYR A 358 9.07 -18.27 6.25
CA TYR A 358 9.98 -17.63 5.30
C TYR A 358 9.22 -16.70 4.35
N ALA A 359 9.24 -15.39 4.62
CA ALA A 359 8.53 -14.37 3.83
C ALA A 359 9.18 -14.05 2.47
N GLY A 360 9.74 -15.03 1.77
CA GLY A 360 10.46 -14.82 0.51
C GLY A 360 9.57 -14.32 -0.61
N HIS A 361 8.34 -14.83 -0.72
CA HIS A 361 7.36 -14.36 -1.71
C HIS A 361 7.00 -12.89 -1.48
N VAL A 362 6.71 -12.50 -0.24
CA VAL A 362 6.38 -11.10 0.09
C VAL A 362 7.58 -10.20 -0.17
N GLY A 363 8.80 -10.60 0.25
CA GLY A 363 10.02 -9.82 0.02
C GLY A 363 10.27 -9.56 -1.46
N HIS A 364 10.17 -10.60 -2.30
CA HIS A 364 10.36 -10.47 -3.74
C HIS A 364 9.25 -9.65 -4.41
N ALA A 365 8.01 -9.84 -3.99
CA ALA A 365 6.87 -9.04 -4.46
C ALA A 365 7.07 -7.55 -4.17
N MET A 366 7.51 -7.20 -2.96
CA MET A 366 7.74 -5.82 -2.56
C MET A 366 8.94 -5.18 -3.25
N ASP A 367 10.04 -5.92 -3.44
CA ASP A 367 11.19 -5.46 -4.24
C ASP A 367 10.79 -5.16 -5.69
N SER A 368 9.91 -5.97 -6.27
CA SER A 368 9.40 -5.76 -7.63
C SER A 368 8.41 -4.60 -7.71
N LEU A 369 7.51 -4.49 -6.71
CA LEU A 369 6.51 -3.44 -6.64
C LEU A 369 7.16 -2.05 -6.57
N LYS A 370 8.15 -1.85 -5.70
CA LYS A 370 8.80 -0.54 -5.54
C LYS A 370 9.48 -0.04 -6.81
N VAL A 371 10.01 -0.95 -7.65
CA VAL A 371 10.61 -0.60 -8.94
C VAL A 371 9.54 -0.04 -9.89
N SER A 372 8.41 -0.72 -10.02
CA SER A 372 7.33 -0.29 -10.91
C SER A 372 6.65 0.99 -10.44
N VAL A 373 6.46 1.15 -9.12
CA VAL A 373 5.84 2.36 -8.54
C VAL A 373 6.76 3.57 -8.64
N ALA A 374 8.07 3.42 -8.41
CA ALA A 374 9.03 4.51 -8.62
C ALA A 374 9.02 5.02 -10.08
N GLY A 375 8.73 4.14 -11.05
CA GLY A 375 8.51 4.51 -12.45
C GLY A 375 7.33 5.46 -12.67
N LEU A 376 6.32 5.44 -11.80
CA LEU A 376 5.21 6.40 -11.85
C LEU A 376 5.66 7.81 -11.44
N ALA A 377 6.58 7.93 -10.47
CA ALA A 377 7.16 9.23 -10.12
C ALA A 377 7.98 9.80 -11.29
N ASP A 378 8.83 8.99 -11.93
CA ASP A 378 9.61 9.42 -13.09
C ASP A 378 8.70 9.87 -14.25
N LEU A 379 7.61 9.14 -14.52
CA LEU A 379 6.60 9.54 -15.49
C LEU A 379 6.02 10.92 -15.18
N MET A 380 5.53 11.11 -13.94
CA MET A 380 4.87 12.36 -13.52
C MET A 380 5.84 13.54 -13.46
N ASP A 381 7.09 13.34 -13.05
CA ASP A 381 8.15 14.36 -13.09
C ASP A 381 8.44 14.82 -14.54
N ARG A 382 8.49 13.88 -15.51
CA ARG A 382 8.65 14.22 -16.94
C ARG A 382 7.45 14.97 -17.49
N GLN A 383 6.23 14.58 -17.11
CA GLN A 383 5.01 15.30 -17.50
C GLN A 383 4.99 16.72 -16.91
N LEU A 384 5.33 16.88 -15.62
CA LEU A 384 5.45 18.18 -14.97
C LEU A 384 6.44 19.08 -15.69
N ALA A 385 7.62 18.56 -16.05
CA ALA A 385 8.63 19.30 -16.79
C ALA A 385 8.11 19.86 -18.13
N LEU A 386 7.27 19.09 -18.85
CA LEU A 386 6.65 19.56 -20.10
C LEU A 386 5.61 20.67 -19.86
N VAL A 387 4.85 20.57 -18.78
CA VAL A 387 3.75 21.50 -18.47
C VAL A 387 4.27 22.87 -18.03
N VAL A 388 5.40 22.92 -17.29
CA VAL A 388 5.96 24.19 -16.79
C VAL A 388 6.90 24.88 -17.77
N ASP A 389 7.41 24.18 -18.79
CA ASP A 389 8.34 24.74 -19.79
C ASP A 389 7.56 25.29 -21.00
N GLU A 390 7.63 26.60 -21.21
CA GLU A 390 6.97 27.32 -22.30
C GLU A 390 7.30 26.78 -23.69
N LYS A 391 8.46 26.12 -23.86
CA LYS A 391 8.87 25.54 -25.15
C LYS A 391 8.06 24.29 -25.51
N PHE A 392 7.42 23.65 -24.53
CA PHE A 392 6.74 22.36 -24.70
C PHE A 392 5.28 22.38 -24.30
N ASN A 393 4.83 23.39 -23.53
CA ASN A 393 3.49 23.43 -22.95
C ASN A 393 2.39 23.98 -23.89
N GLY A 394 2.71 24.22 -25.16
CA GLY A 394 1.72 24.64 -26.15
C GLY A 394 1.15 26.04 -25.89
N GLY A 395 1.98 26.98 -25.43
CA GLY A 395 1.66 28.40 -25.24
C GLY A 395 1.07 28.77 -23.87
N LEU A 396 1.23 27.91 -22.85
CA LEU A 396 1.06 28.33 -21.46
C LEU A 396 2.23 29.23 -21.02
N PRO A 397 2.04 30.15 -20.05
CA PRO A 397 3.14 30.97 -19.57
C PRO A 397 4.21 30.13 -18.88
N PRO A 398 5.49 30.58 -18.86
CA PRO A 398 6.58 29.88 -18.21
C PRO A 398 6.27 29.68 -16.72
N ASN A 399 6.52 28.46 -16.23
CA ASN A 399 6.23 28.05 -14.86
C ASN A 399 4.78 28.31 -14.40
N LEU A 400 3.84 28.39 -15.35
CA LEU A 400 2.40 28.57 -15.13
C LEU A 400 2.04 29.84 -14.35
N ILE A 401 2.89 30.88 -14.39
CA ILE A 401 2.63 32.18 -13.78
C ILE A 401 2.33 33.21 -14.87
N VAL A 402 1.20 33.88 -14.75
CA VAL A 402 0.81 34.89 -15.76
C VAL A 402 1.79 36.09 -15.69
N PRO A 403 2.46 36.43 -16.80
CA PRO A 403 3.32 37.60 -16.86
C PRO A 403 2.54 38.85 -16.56
N ARG A 404 3.14 39.76 -15.79
CA ARG A 404 2.59 41.09 -15.51
C ARG A 404 3.05 42.09 -16.56
N ALA A 405 2.29 43.18 -16.72
CA ALA A 405 2.69 44.28 -17.60
C ALA A 405 4.04 44.87 -17.16
N ALA A 406 4.81 45.35 -18.10
CA ALA A 406 6.18 45.82 -17.82
C ALA A 406 6.23 47.01 -16.85
N ASP A 407 5.15 47.75 -16.71
CA ASP A 407 4.98 48.89 -15.79
C ASP A 407 4.41 48.47 -14.42
N ASP A 408 4.03 47.19 -14.23
CA ASP A 408 3.62 46.68 -12.93
C ASP A 408 4.86 46.60 -11.98
N PRO A 409 4.81 47.21 -10.79
CA PRO A 409 5.92 47.11 -9.84
C PRO A 409 6.34 45.70 -9.44
N GLN A 410 5.50 44.72 -9.67
CA GLN A 410 5.77 43.29 -9.40
C GLN A 410 6.18 42.49 -10.65
N ALA A 411 6.38 43.17 -11.80
CA ALA A 411 6.85 42.49 -13.01
C ALA A 411 8.21 41.83 -12.78
N GLY A 412 8.34 40.57 -13.18
CA GLY A 412 9.55 39.77 -13.04
C GLY A 412 9.85 39.23 -11.63
N LEU A 413 9.00 39.46 -10.63
CA LEU A 413 9.24 39.01 -9.25
C LEU A 413 8.71 37.60 -8.99
N HIS A 414 7.76 37.12 -9.78
CA HIS A 414 7.07 35.84 -9.53
C HIS A 414 7.56 34.75 -10.44
N HIS A 415 7.73 33.56 -9.88
CA HIS A 415 8.31 32.38 -10.54
C HIS A 415 7.39 31.14 -10.54
N GLY A 416 6.21 31.22 -9.91
CA GLY A 416 5.18 30.17 -9.94
C GLY A 416 5.68 28.78 -9.55
N PHE A 417 5.50 27.81 -10.43
CA PHE A 417 5.80 26.38 -10.16
C PHE A 417 7.28 25.98 -10.34
N LYS A 418 8.19 26.93 -10.58
CA LYS A 418 9.61 26.64 -10.77
C LYS A 418 10.23 25.87 -9.59
N GLY A 419 9.98 26.30 -8.37
CA GLY A 419 10.49 25.65 -7.16
C GLY A 419 9.85 24.26 -6.93
N MET A 420 8.57 24.12 -7.26
CA MET A 420 7.86 22.86 -7.14
C MET A 420 8.39 21.79 -8.11
N GLN A 421 8.75 22.15 -9.34
CA GLN A 421 9.39 21.22 -10.28
C GLN A 421 10.72 20.71 -9.74
N ILE A 422 11.55 21.59 -9.16
CA ILE A 422 12.83 21.18 -8.56
C ILE A 422 12.59 20.21 -7.40
N ALA A 423 11.60 20.48 -6.55
CA ALA A 423 11.24 19.59 -5.44
C ALA A 423 10.75 18.22 -5.95
N ALA A 424 9.86 18.19 -6.95
CA ALA A 424 9.37 16.94 -7.53
C ALA A 424 10.51 16.08 -8.12
N SER A 425 11.45 16.68 -8.85
CA SER A 425 12.62 15.99 -9.40
C SER A 425 13.54 15.45 -8.30
N ALA A 426 13.72 16.16 -7.19
CA ALA A 426 14.52 15.69 -6.06
C ALA A 426 13.87 14.48 -5.39
N VAL A 427 12.56 14.53 -5.12
CA VAL A 427 11.79 13.42 -4.51
C VAL A 427 11.73 12.22 -5.46
N THR A 428 11.60 12.44 -6.76
CA THR A 428 11.67 11.37 -7.77
C THR A 428 13.02 10.66 -7.74
N ALA A 429 14.13 11.41 -7.68
CA ALA A 429 15.47 10.83 -7.59
C ALA A 429 15.63 10.00 -6.30
N GLU A 430 15.05 10.44 -5.18
CA GLU A 430 15.05 9.68 -3.93
C GLU A 430 14.24 8.39 -4.05
N ALA A 431 13.04 8.44 -4.65
CA ALA A 431 12.20 7.25 -4.89
C ALA A 431 12.94 6.22 -5.77
N LEU A 432 13.58 6.66 -6.86
CA LEU A 432 14.36 5.79 -7.74
C LEU A 432 15.56 5.17 -7.03
N LYS A 433 16.24 5.91 -6.14
CA LYS A 433 17.36 5.40 -5.33
C LYS A 433 16.92 4.26 -4.41
N GLN A 434 15.68 4.26 -3.91
CA GLN A 434 15.15 3.22 -3.01
C GLN A 434 14.77 1.92 -3.71
N THR A 435 14.92 1.81 -5.03
CA THR A 435 14.48 0.64 -5.79
C THR A 435 15.40 -0.58 -5.67
N GLY A 436 16.59 -0.45 -5.08
CA GLY A 436 17.51 -1.57 -4.87
C GLY A 436 16.87 -2.71 -4.07
N PRO A 437 16.99 -4.00 -4.51
CA PRO A 437 16.29 -5.10 -3.87
C PRO A 437 16.87 -5.41 -2.48
N ALA A 438 16.03 -5.47 -1.45
CA ALA A 438 16.43 -5.86 -0.10
C ALA A 438 16.64 -7.37 0.04
N SER A 439 15.88 -8.18 -0.69
CA SER A 439 15.89 -9.65 -0.61
C SER A 439 17.25 -10.28 -0.95
N VAL A 440 18.13 -9.58 -1.67
CA VAL A 440 19.48 -10.07 -2.02
C VAL A 440 20.48 -9.99 -0.86
N PHE A 441 20.15 -9.25 0.23
CA PHE A 441 21.05 -9.05 1.37
C PHE A 441 20.87 -10.09 2.48
N SER A 442 20.43 -11.31 2.15
CA SER A 442 20.33 -12.40 3.10
C SER A 442 21.66 -12.66 3.82
N ARG A 443 21.59 -12.99 5.09
CA ARG A 443 22.75 -13.25 5.96
C ARG A 443 22.46 -14.30 7.00
N SER A 444 23.49 -14.83 7.60
CA SER A 444 23.41 -15.83 8.66
C SER A 444 23.32 -15.16 10.04
N THR A 445 22.51 -15.74 10.93
CA THR A 445 22.37 -15.31 12.33
C THR A 445 22.07 -16.51 13.25
N GLU A 446 22.01 -16.29 14.54
CA GLU A 446 21.64 -17.27 15.56
C GLU A 446 22.45 -18.57 15.44
N ALA A 447 23.76 -18.47 15.68
CA ALA A 447 24.73 -19.59 15.60
C ALA A 447 24.68 -20.36 14.25
N HIS A 448 24.33 -19.66 13.15
CA HIS A 448 24.13 -20.21 11.81
C HIS A 448 22.91 -21.14 11.66
N ASN A 449 22.08 -21.29 12.69
CA ASN A 449 20.82 -22.02 12.56
C ASN A 449 19.85 -21.32 11.58
N GLN A 450 19.90 -19.99 11.53
CA GLN A 450 19.16 -19.13 10.60
C GLN A 450 20.13 -18.57 9.54
N ASP A 451 20.70 -19.44 8.72
CA ASP A 451 21.77 -19.13 7.76
C ASP A 451 21.29 -18.52 6.43
N LYS A 452 19.99 -18.58 6.16
CA LYS A 452 19.32 -17.97 5.00
C LYS A 452 18.02 -17.33 5.43
N VAL A 453 17.91 -16.02 5.24
CA VAL A 453 16.78 -15.19 5.68
C VAL A 453 16.15 -14.42 4.53
N SER A 454 14.87 -14.05 4.65
CA SER A 454 14.08 -13.50 3.55
C SER A 454 14.29 -12.00 3.29
N MET A 455 14.66 -11.24 4.30
CA MET A 455 14.70 -9.76 4.30
C MET A 455 13.34 -9.11 3.95
N GLY A 456 12.26 -9.85 4.06
CA GLY A 456 10.93 -9.46 3.60
C GLY A 456 10.41 -8.17 4.23
N THR A 457 10.60 -7.99 5.54
CA THR A 457 10.18 -6.80 6.28
C THR A 457 10.86 -5.53 5.77
N ILE A 458 12.15 -5.61 5.42
CA ILE A 458 12.88 -4.46 4.87
C ILE A 458 12.34 -4.12 3.49
N ALA A 459 12.17 -5.13 2.61
CA ALA A 459 11.59 -4.93 1.27
C ALA A 459 10.20 -4.26 1.33
N ALA A 460 9.35 -4.72 2.26
CA ALA A 460 8.00 -4.21 2.40
C ALA A 460 7.95 -2.77 2.96
N ARG A 461 8.83 -2.43 3.89
CA ARG A 461 9.00 -1.06 4.38
C ARG A 461 9.53 -0.12 3.30
N ASP A 462 10.51 -0.56 2.51
CA ASP A 462 11.04 0.21 1.38
C ASP A 462 9.95 0.51 0.35
N ALA A 463 9.11 -0.49 0.02
CA ALA A 463 7.98 -0.30 -0.89
C ALA A 463 7.00 0.78 -0.38
N ARG A 464 6.71 0.78 0.93
CA ARG A 464 5.86 1.81 1.53
C ARG A 464 6.52 3.19 1.52
N THR A 465 7.83 3.27 1.72
CA THR A 465 8.60 4.53 1.59
C THR A 465 8.55 5.06 0.17
N VAL A 466 8.74 4.20 -0.84
CA VAL A 466 8.62 4.59 -2.25
C VAL A 466 7.22 5.12 -2.56
N ASN A 467 6.17 4.46 -2.07
CA ASN A 467 4.79 4.95 -2.25
C ASN A 467 4.58 6.36 -1.68
N ALA A 468 5.15 6.65 -0.52
CA ALA A 468 5.05 7.99 0.09
C ALA A 468 5.71 9.05 -0.80
N LEU A 469 6.93 8.79 -1.27
CA LEU A 469 7.66 9.70 -2.18
C LEU A 469 6.91 9.90 -3.51
N VAL A 470 6.37 8.83 -4.10
CA VAL A 470 5.58 8.93 -5.34
C VAL A 470 4.31 9.75 -5.14
N ARG A 471 3.69 9.64 -3.98
CA ARG A 471 2.50 10.44 -3.61
C ARG A 471 2.81 11.93 -3.50
N GLU A 472 3.98 12.29 -2.99
CA GLU A 472 4.46 13.68 -2.93
C GLU A 472 4.66 14.25 -4.34
N VAL A 473 5.31 13.50 -5.24
CA VAL A 473 5.48 13.88 -6.66
C VAL A 473 4.11 14.06 -7.34
N ALA A 474 3.19 13.13 -7.11
CA ALA A 474 1.84 13.18 -7.66
C ALA A 474 1.08 14.42 -7.18
N ALA A 475 1.17 14.77 -5.89
CA ALA A 475 0.52 15.96 -5.34
C ALA A 475 1.06 17.25 -5.98
N ILE A 476 2.38 17.37 -6.12
CA ILE A 476 3.02 18.52 -6.79
C ILE A 476 2.55 18.62 -8.25
N HIS A 477 2.53 17.50 -8.97
CA HIS A 477 2.13 17.49 -10.37
C HIS A 477 0.64 17.86 -10.54
N LEU A 478 -0.25 17.33 -9.71
CA LEU A 478 -1.68 17.64 -9.74
C LEU A 478 -1.96 19.12 -9.47
N LEU A 479 -1.23 19.76 -8.55
CA LEU A 479 -1.34 21.20 -8.31
C LEU A 479 -0.93 22.00 -9.54
N ALA A 480 0.17 21.62 -10.21
CA ALA A 480 0.60 22.26 -11.46
C ALA A 480 -0.42 22.04 -12.58
N LEU A 481 -1.01 20.85 -12.67
CA LEU A 481 -2.05 20.55 -13.65
C LEU A 481 -3.34 21.34 -13.39
N ALA A 482 -3.76 21.50 -12.15
CA ALA A 482 -4.89 22.35 -11.79
C ALA A 482 -4.68 23.81 -12.27
N GLN A 483 -3.46 24.34 -12.08
CA GLN A 483 -3.08 25.66 -12.59
C GLN A 483 -3.10 25.70 -14.12
N ALA A 484 -2.54 24.70 -14.78
CA ALA A 484 -2.40 24.66 -16.23
C ALA A 484 -3.76 24.56 -16.94
N VAL A 485 -4.66 23.69 -16.47
CA VAL A 485 -5.99 23.53 -17.10
C VAL A 485 -6.89 24.75 -16.86
N GLU A 486 -6.72 25.45 -15.74
CA GLU A 486 -7.44 26.70 -15.48
C GLU A 486 -6.95 27.81 -16.42
N LEU A 487 -5.65 27.91 -16.69
CA LEU A 487 -5.09 28.81 -17.71
C LEU A 487 -5.57 28.48 -19.14
N ARG A 488 -6.01 27.23 -19.39
CA ARG A 488 -6.63 26.80 -20.65
C ARG A 488 -8.12 27.11 -20.74
N GLY A 489 -8.80 27.34 -19.63
CA GLY A 489 -10.24 27.39 -19.49
C GLY A 489 -10.77 26.04 -18.97
N ALA A 490 -10.87 25.91 -17.66
CA ALA A 490 -11.27 24.66 -16.98
C ALA A 490 -12.68 24.16 -17.38
N GLU A 491 -13.54 25.06 -17.87
CA GLU A 491 -14.87 24.73 -18.40
C GLU A 491 -14.82 23.83 -19.65
N SER A 492 -13.69 23.86 -20.37
CA SER A 492 -13.46 23.02 -21.55
C SER A 492 -12.83 21.65 -21.22
N CYS A 493 -12.49 21.40 -19.97
CA CYS A 493 -12.05 20.08 -19.53
C CYS A 493 -13.18 19.03 -19.63
N ALA A 494 -12.80 17.76 -19.70
CA ALA A 494 -13.75 16.65 -19.57
C ALA A 494 -14.50 16.74 -18.22
N PRO A 495 -15.75 16.26 -18.10
CA PRO A 495 -16.50 16.29 -16.85
C PRO A 495 -15.76 15.69 -15.66
N ALA A 496 -15.06 14.56 -15.86
CA ALA A 496 -14.31 13.87 -14.81
C ALA A 496 -13.08 14.69 -14.33
N THR A 497 -12.25 15.17 -15.25
CA THR A 497 -11.06 15.98 -14.92
C THR A 497 -11.43 17.34 -14.36
N ARG A 498 -12.53 17.93 -14.83
CA ARG A 498 -13.08 19.18 -14.28
C ARG A 498 -13.59 19.02 -12.86
N ALA A 499 -14.23 17.89 -12.51
CA ALA A 499 -14.65 17.63 -11.14
C ALA A 499 -13.44 17.47 -10.20
N VAL A 500 -12.37 16.81 -10.66
CA VAL A 500 -11.10 16.73 -9.92
C VAL A 500 -10.46 18.11 -9.78
N HIS A 501 -10.41 18.91 -10.85
CA HIS A 501 -9.93 20.30 -10.80
C HIS A 501 -10.69 21.11 -9.73
N SER A 502 -12.02 21.03 -9.72
CA SER A 502 -12.86 21.73 -8.74
C SER A 502 -12.51 21.30 -7.30
N LEU A 503 -12.34 19.99 -7.06
CA LEU A 503 -11.93 19.48 -5.75
C LEU A 503 -10.53 19.97 -5.34
N LEU A 504 -9.57 19.99 -6.27
CA LEU A 504 -8.23 20.54 -6.00
C LEU A 504 -8.29 22.03 -5.62
N ARG A 505 -9.19 22.78 -6.27
CA ARG A 505 -9.38 24.23 -5.99
C ARG A 505 -10.07 24.52 -4.66
N GLU A 506 -10.79 23.57 -4.08
CA GLU A 506 -11.28 23.68 -2.69
C GLU A 506 -10.12 23.69 -1.67
N HIS A 507 -8.94 23.19 -2.04
CA HIS A 507 -7.77 23.02 -1.17
C HIS A 507 -6.55 23.86 -1.57
N SER A 508 -6.53 24.43 -2.76
CA SER A 508 -5.42 25.23 -3.28
C SER A 508 -5.93 26.33 -4.22
N GLU A 509 -5.72 27.57 -3.85
CA GLU A 509 -6.08 28.72 -4.66
C GLU A 509 -5.18 28.84 -5.91
N PHE A 510 -5.71 29.47 -6.97
CA PHE A 510 -4.93 29.82 -8.16
C PHE A 510 -3.72 30.70 -7.80
N VAL A 511 -2.55 30.35 -8.32
CA VAL A 511 -1.30 31.04 -8.03
C VAL A 511 -1.15 32.25 -8.94
N THR A 512 -1.46 33.44 -8.42
CA THR A 512 -1.27 34.73 -9.10
C THR A 512 0.03 35.43 -8.68
N ARG A 513 0.61 35.00 -7.57
CA ARG A 513 1.88 35.50 -6.99
C ARG A 513 2.52 34.38 -6.18
N ASP A 514 3.83 34.42 -6.03
CA ASP A 514 4.55 33.44 -5.23
C ASP A 514 4.06 33.45 -3.78
N ARG A 515 3.81 32.25 -3.25
CA ARG A 515 3.39 31.99 -1.88
C ARG A 515 3.88 30.59 -1.44
N ARG A 516 3.76 30.31 -0.17
CA ARG A 516 4.00 28.95 0.33
C ARG A 516 2.96 27.98 -0.24
N LEU A 517 3.41 26.80 -0.67
CA LEU A 517 2.58 25.72 -1.25
C LEU A 517 2.75 24.38 -0.52
N ASP A 518 3.54 24.31 0.54
CA ASP A 518 3.73 23.11 1.34
C ASP A 518 2.44 22.61 1.99
N GLY A 519 1.58 23.52 2.45
CA GLY A 519 0.25 23.20 2.95
C GLY A 519 -0.70 22.65 1.87
N ASP A 520 -0.62 23.21 0.66
CA ASP A 520 -1.39 22.74 -0.50
C ASP A 520 -0.96 21.33 -0.90
N ILE A 521 0.34 21.04 -0.92
CA ILE A 521 0.89 19.69 -1.19
C ILE A 521 0.36 18.71 -0.15
N ALA A 522 0.43 19.05 1.15
CA ALA A 522 -0.07 18.17 2.21
C ALA A 522 -1.58 17.89 2.07
N ALA A 523 -2.37 18.90 1.71
CA ALA A 523 -3.81 18.72 1.47
C ALA A 523 -4.09 17.77 0.30
N VAL A 524 -3.38 17.91 -0.83
CA VAL A 524 -3.54 17.01 -1.99
C VAL A 524 -3.06 15.60 -1.67
N ILE A 525 -2.01 15.42 -0.88
CA ILE A 525 -1.61 14.10 -0.35
C ILE A 525 -2.79 13.45 0.39
N GLY A 526 -3.49 14.19 1.25
CA GLY A 526 -4.68 13.68 1.94
C GLY A 526 -5.84 13.31 1.00
N LEU A 527 -6.02 14.05 -0.11
CA LEU A 527 -7.00 13.69 -1.14
C LEU A 527 -6.64 12.37 -1.86
N ILE A 528 -5.36 12.14 -2.14
CA ILE A 528 -4.87 10.88 -2.72
C ILE A 528 -5.12 9.74 -1.73
N GLU A 529 -4.66 9.88 -0.48
CA GLU A 529 -4.77 8.84 0.56
C GLU A 529 -6.21 8.43 0.86
N SER A 530 -7.12 9.38 0.82
CA SER A 530 -8.54 9.12 1.06
C SER A 530 -9.28 8.55 -0.16
N GLY A 531 -8.68 8.52 -1.36
CA GLY A 531 -9.34 8.16 -2.61
C GLY A 531 -10.34 9.22 -3.10
N ALA A 532 -10.29 10.44 -2.58
CA ALA A 532 -11.24 11.50 -2.92
C ALA A 532 -11.14 11.91 -4.39
N LEU A 533 -9.94 11.90 -4.98
CA LEU A 533 -9.74 12.21 -6.40
C LEU A 533 -10.44 11.20 -7.31
N ARG A 534 -10.35 9.92 -6.98
CA ARG A 534 -11.00 8.84 -7.74
C ARG A 534 -12.53 8.97 -7.67
N ARG A 535 -13.07 9.23 -6.49
CA ARG A 535 -14.52 9.47 -6.33
C ARG A 535 -14.98 10.73 -7.07
N ALA A 536 -14.20 11.81 -7.03
CA ALA A 536 -14.51 13.04 -7.79
C ALA A 536 -14.52 12.77 -9.30
N ALA A 537 -13.64 11.90 -9.80
CA ALA A 537 -13.63 11.47 -11.19
C ALA A 537 -14.79 10.53 -11.59
N GLY A 538 -15.70 10.21 -10.65
CA GLY A 538 -16.88 9.38 -10.89
C GLY A 538 -16.64 7.86 -10.77
N LEU A 539 -15.51 7.44 -10.17
CA LEU A 539 -15.20 6.02 -9.98
C LEU A 539 -15.58 5.57 -8.56
N ALA A 540 -16.37 4.49 -8.46
CA ALA A 540 -16.88 4.01 -7.21
C ALA A 540 -15.82 3.26 -6.37
N ASP A 541 -15.97 3.30 -5.04
CA ASP A 541 -15.12 2.54 -4.11
C ASP A 541 -15.28 1.02 -4.29
N THR A 542 -16.47 0.55 -4.70
CA THR A 542 -16.76 -0.88 -4.93
C THR A 542 -15.88 -1.49 -6.00
N ASP A 543 -15.59 -0.76 -7.06
CA ASP A 543 -14.79 -1.25 -8.19
C ASP A 543 -13.32 -1.39 -7.79
N PHE A 544 -12.87 -0.48 -6.93
CA PHE A 544 -11.54 -0.50 -6.34
C PHE A 544 -11.37 -1.65 -5.32
N LEU A 545 -12.40 -1.89 -4.48
CA LEU A 545 -12.38 -2.93 -3.43
C LEU A 545 -12.42 -4.35 -3.98
N THR A 546 -13.06 -4.57 -5.13
CA THR A 546 -13.24 -5.91 -5.70
C THR A 546 -12.07 -6.34 -6.60
N GLY A 547 -11.09 -5.48 -6.83
CA GLY A 547 -10.02 -5.74 -7.79
C GLY A 547 -10.54 -5.90 -9.24
N ARG A 548 -11.81 -5.63 -9.48
CA ARG A 548 -12.38 -5.61 -10.82
C ARG A 548 -11.91 -4.35 -11.50
N GLY A 549 -11.14 -4.49 -12.55
CA GLY A 549 -10.75 -3.36 -13.38
C GLY A 549 -12.01 -2.67 -13.92
N LEU A 550 -11.89 -1.39 -14.32
CA LEU A 550 -12.95 -0.64 -15.04
C LEU A 550 -13.57 -1.43 -16.20
N ALA A 551 -12.98 -2.56 -16.62
CA ALA A 551 -13.48 -3.46 -17.65
C ALA A 551 -14.88 -4.03 -17.36
N ASP A 552 -15.14 -4.36 -16.09
CA ASP A 552 -16.36 -5.03 -15.68
C ASP A 552 -17.54 -4.04 -15.46
N VAL A 553 -17.22 -2.75 -15.29
CA VAL A 553 -18.22 -1.69 -15.03
C VAL A 553 -18.91 -1.21 -16.30
N VAL A 554 -18.25 -1.28 -17.46
CA VAL A 554 -18.80 -0.83 -18.76
C VAL A 554 -19.59 -1.95 -19.46
N ALA A 555 -19.49 -3.19 -18.99
CA ALA A 555 -20.24 -4.33 -19.53
C ALA A 555 -21.57 -4.61 -18.78
N ALA A 556 -21.86 -3.88 -17.70
CA ALA A 556 -23.11 -3.88 -16.95
C ALA A 556 -23.87 -2.56 -17.18
#